data_07c92e08fc1584c4eee432471370b073
#
_entry.id   07c92e08fc1584c4eee432471370b073
#
_cell.length_a   1.000
_cell.length_b   1.000
_cell.length_c   1.000
_cell.angle_alpha   90.00
_cell.angle_beta   90.00
_cell.angle_gamma   90.00
#
_symmetry.space_group_name_H-M   'P 1'
#
loop_
_entity.id
_entity.type
_entity.pdbx_description
1 polymer ?
#
loop_
_entity_poly.entity_id
_entity_poly.type
_entity_poly.pdbx_seq_one_letter_code
_entity_poly.pdbx_strand_id
1 'polypeptide(L)'
;NDIETFRTWIPFLLQQDIQVLTVHLRTRKEMSKVPAHYEYIDEIVKMRDEIAPDTLLQINGDIKTREEGLELVRQHPGVDGVMIGRGVFENPFAFEIMPTEHTLDETLALLRLQLDLYDEFTAEFGPMHFQKLKRFFKIYVRGFAYASDLRVALMDTNTTDEVRALLDEFDKQWEAKKAEDAVAIEAK
;
A
#
# COMPACT_ATOMS: atom_id res chain seq x y z
N ASN A 1 -1.76 -2.96 -27.66
CA ASN A 1 -1.29 -3.00 -26.26
C ASN A 1 -0.08 -3.94 -26.14
N ASP A 2 0.96 -3.59 -26.77
CA ASP A 2 2.27 -4.20 -26.67
C ASP A 2 3.09 -3.40 -25.66
N ILE A 3 3.88 -4.07 -24.81
CA ILE A 3 4.74 -3.39 -23.85
C ILE A 3 5.70 -2.42 -24.56
N GLU A 4 6.17 -2.76 -25.73
CA GLU A 4 7.08 -1.93 -26.53
C GLU A 4 6.49 -0.60 -27.02
N THR A 5 5.17 -0.38 -26.83
CA THR A 5 4.54 0.92 -27.09
C THR A 5 5.15 2.06 -26.25
N PHE A 6 5.84 1.73 -25.14
CA PHE A 6 6.55 2.73 -24.34
C PHE A 6 7.60 3.51 -25.16
N ARG A 7 8.23 2.88 -26.17
CA ARG A 7 9.22 3.52 -27.05
C ARG A 7 8.65 4.70 -27.85
N THR A 8 7.34 4.78 -27.99
CA THR A 8 6.65 5.91 -28.61
C THR A 8 6.09 6.88 -27.58
N TRP A 9 5.50 6.35 -26.50
CA TRP A 9 4.82 7.17 -25.51
C TRP A 9 5.76 7.93 -24.58
N ILE A 10 6.83 7.30 -24.12
CA ILE A 10 7.77 7.94 -23.20
C ILE A 10 8.46 9.14 -23.84
N PRO A 11 9.03 9.05 -25.05
CA PRO A 11 9.58 10.22 -25.72
C PRO A 11 8.56 11.35 -25.91
N PHE A 12 7.32 11.00 -26.27
CA PHE A 12 6.25 12.00 -26.42
C PHE A 12 5.96 12.72 -25.10
N LEU A 13 5.85 11.97 -24.00
CA LEU A 13 5.59 12.56 -22.68
C LEU A 13 6.76 13.42 -22.19
N LEU A 14 7.98 12.98 -22.38
CA LEU A 14 9.20 13.72 -21.99
C LEU A 14 9.34 15.06 -22.72
N GLN A 15 8.77 15.20 -23.92
CA GLN A 15 8.73 16.47 -24.65
C GLN A 15 7.71 17.49 -24.11
N GLN A 16 6.90 17.12 -23.09
CA GLN A 16 5.83 17.96 -22.56
C GLN A 16 6.26 18.81 -21.35
N ASP A 17 7.56 18.98 -21.09
CA ASP A 17 8.09 19.77 -19.98
C ASP A 17 7.53 19.32 -18.61
N ILE A 18 7.45 18.01 -18.41
CA ILE A 18 6.98 17.43 -17.15
C ILE A 18 8.12 17.34 -16.13
N GLN A 19 7.83 17.58 -14.87
CA GLN A 19 8.80 17.53 -13.79
C GLN A 19 9.11 16.10 -13.32
N VAL A 20 8.11 15.21 -13.36
CA VAL A 20 8.24 13.83 -12.93
C VAL A 20 7.50 12.92 -13.90
N LEU A 21 8.14 11.83 -14.31
CA LEU A 21 7.53 10.74 -15.06
C LEU A 21 7.53 9.47 -14.21
N THR A 22 6.35 8.96 -13.89
CA THR A 22 6.21 7.64 -13.25
C THR A 22 5.81 6.60 -14.29
N VAL A 23 6.63 5.57 -14.47
CA VAL A 23 6.38 4.50 -15.44
C VAL A 23 5.96 3.22 -14.73
N HIS A 24 4.75 2.74 -15.02
CA HIS A 24 4.30 1.40 -14.61
C HIS A 24 4.70 0.37 -15.66
N LEU A 25 5.59 -0.54 -15.29
CA LEU A 25 6.24 -1.49 -16.23
C LEU A 25 5.37 -2.70 -16.56
N ARG A 26 4.11 -2.45 -16.92
CA ARG A 26 3.16 -3.44 -17.47
C ARG A 26 2.17 -2.79 -18.40
N THR A 27 1.69 -3.56 -19.35
CA THR A 27 0.54 -3.13 -20.14
C THR A 27 -0.78 -3.31 -19.37
N ARG A 28 -1.83 -2.62 -19.82
CA ARG A 28 -3.18 -2.79 -19.27
C ARG A 28 -3.69 -4.23 -19.38
N LYS A 29 -3.30 -4.98 -20.43
CA LYS A 29 -3.74 -6.38 -20.63
C LYS A 29 -3.07 -7.34 -19.67
N GLU A 30 -1.83 -7.08 -19.34
CA GLU A 30 -1.04 -7.91 -18.41
C GLU A 30 -1.54 -7.77 -16.98
N MET A 31 -1.97 -6.59 -16.58
CA MET A 31 -2.47 -6.31 -15.21
C MET A 31 -1.46 -6.79 -14.14
N SER A 32 -1.80 -7.85 -13.38
CA SER A 32 -0.95 -8.48 -12.36
C SER A 32 -0.61 -9.93 -12.71
N LYS A 33 -0.79 -10.34 -13.96
CA LYS A 33 -0.63 -11.75 -14.38
C LYS A 33 0.81 -12.12 -14.70
N VAL A 34 1.65 -11.12 -14.93
CA VAL A 34 3.08 -11.26 -15.24
C VAL A 34 3.90 -10.38 -14.32
N PRO A 35 5.19 -10.65 -14.07
CA PRO A 35 6.08 -9.72 -13.38
C PRO A 35 6.19 -8.37 -14.11
N ALA A 36 6.57 -7.32 -13.38
CA ALA A 36 6.90 -6.03 -13.99
C ALA A 36 8.16 -6.17 -14.87
N HIS A 37 8.16 -5.51 -16.01
CA HIS A 37 9.20 -5.59 -17.05
C HIS A 37 10.40 -4.70 -16.74
N TYR A 38 11.16 -5.05 -15.70
CA TYR A 38 12.32 -4.27 -15.25
C TYR A 38 13.46 -4.25 -16.29
N GLU A 39 13.46 -5.18 -17.22
CA GLU A 39 14.41 -5.23 -18.34
C GLU A 39 14.39 -3.98 -19.23
N TYR A 40 13.32 -3.18 -19.18
CA TYR A 40 13.21 -1.93 -19.95
C TYR A 40 13.65 -0.67 -19.20
N ILE A 41 13.99 -0.76 -17.92
CA ILE A 41 14.32 0.42 -17.10
C ILE A 41 15.47 1.22 -17.68
N ASP A 42 16.58 0.55 -18.03
CA ASP A 42 17.79 1.24 -18.51
C ASP A 42 17.56 1.91 -19.88
N GLU A 43 16.69 1.34 -20.73
CA GLU A 43 16.28 1.97 -21.98
C GLU A 43 15.43 3.24 -21.71
N ILE A 44 14.57 3.19 -20.72
CA ILE A 44 13.73 4.33 -20.32
C ILE A 44 14.59 5.44 -19.71
N VAL A 45 15.54 5.11 -18.85
CA VAL A 45 16.54 6.06 -18.31
C VAL A 45 17.26 6.77 -19.44
N LYS A 46 17.77 6.01 -20.42
CA LYS A 46 18.46 6.60 -21.58
C LYS A 46 17.56 7.56 -22.37
N MET A 47 16.30 7.21 -22.62
CA MET A 47 15.35 8.12 -23.28
C MET A 47 15.13 9.41 -22.48
N ARG A 48 15.00 9.33 -21.16
CA ARG A 48 14.86 10.49 -20.28
C ARG A 48 16.10 11.37 -20.36
N ASP A 49 17.29 10.81 -20.23
CA ASP A 49 18.55 11.55 -20.23
C ASP A 49 18.81 12.27 -21.56
N GLU A 50 18.38 11.68 -22.69
CA GLU A 50 18.53 12.26 -24.02
C GLU A 50 17.50 13.37 -24.32
N ILE A 51 16.27 13.26 -23.78
CA ILE A 51 15.15 14.15 -24.16
C ILE A 51 14.87 15.21 -23.10
N ALA A 52 14.88 14.82 -21.82
CA ALA A 52 14.51 15.69 -20.70
C ALA A 52 15.32 15.32 -19.44
N PRO A 53 16.62 15.62 -19.40
CA PRO A 53 17.52 15.20 -18.31
C PRO A 53 17.12 15.72 -16.92
N ASP A 54 16.37 16.83 -16.87
CA ASP A 54 15.89 17.41 -15.61
C ASP A 54 14.58 16.76 -15.11
N THR A 55 13.91 15.93 -15.93
CA THR A 55 12.71 15.21 -15.52
C THR A 55 13.07 14.05 -14.59
N LEU A 56 12.50 14.02 -13.38
CA LEU A 56 12.68 12.92 -12.44
C LEU A 56 11.95 11.66 -12.95
N LEU A 57 12.65 10.52 -12.93
CA LEU A 57 12.10 9.24 -13.36
C LEU A 57 11.78 8.36 -12.15
N GLN A 58 10.53 7.95 -12.03
CA GLN A 58 10.07 7.00 -11.02
C GLN A 58 9.59 5.69 -11.68
N ILE A 59 9.92 4.57 -11.04
CA ILE A 59 9.48 3.24 -11.49
C ILE A 59 8.38 2.72 -10.57
N ASN A 60 7.35 2.14 -11.17
CA ASN A 60 6.25 1.47 -10.51
C ASN A 60 6.04 0.05 -11.06
N GLY A 61 5.63 -0.86 -10.20
CA GLY A 61 5.31 -2.26 -10.52
C GLY A 61 6.00 -3.22 -9.56
N ASP A 62 5.22 -4.06 -8.90
CA ASP A 62 5.64 -5.12 -7.95
C ASP A 62 6.50 -4.70 -6.73
N ILE A 63 6.82 -3.45 -6.57
CA ILE A 63 7.59 -2.94 -5.46
C ILE A 63 6.67 -2.92 -4.22
N LYS A 64 7.07 -3.65 -3.18
CA LYS A 64 6.25 -3.84 -1.97
C LYS A 64 6.70 -3.02 -0.79
N THR A 65 8.01 -2.79 -0.67
CA THR A 65 8.61 -2.07 0.45
C THR A 65 9.56 -0.98 -0.02
N ARG A 66 9.85 -0.04 0.89
CA ARG A 66 10.87 0.98 0.66
C ARG A 66 12.23 0.37 0.34
N GLU A 67 12.60 -0.72 1.03
CA GLU A 67 13.89 -1.38 0.84
C GLU A 67 14.02 -2.00 -0.56
N GLU A 68 13.00 -2.72 -1.04
CA GLU A 68 12.94 -3.22 -2.42
C GLU A 68 13.07 -2.07 -3.43
N GLY A 69 12.41 -0.94 -3.17
CA GLY A 69 12.50 0.24 -4.01
C GLY A 69 13.91 0.85 -4.05
N LEU A 70 14.58 0.95 -2.91
CA LEU A 70 15.95 1.44 -2.84
C LEU A 70 16.95 0.50 -3.53
N GLU A 71 16.72 -0.81 -3.44
CA GLU A 71 17.53 -1.79 -4.17
C GLU A 71 17.36 -1.65 -5.69
N LEU A 72 16.13 -1.46 -6.16
CA LEU A 72 15.86 -1.22 -7.58
C LEU A 72 16.58 0.03 -8.08
N VAL A 73 16.54 1.13 -7.33
CA VAL A 73 17.25 2.38 -7.68
C VAL A 73 18.77 2.14 -7.72
N ARG A 74 19.33 1.33 -6.81
CA ARG A 74 20.75 0.98 -6.85
C ARG A 74 21.14 0.16 -8.07
N GLN A 75 20.26 -0.76 -8.51
CA GLN A 75 20.48 -1.61 -9.67
C GLN A 75 20.33 -0.87 -11.00
N HIS A 76 19.58 0.21 -11.03
CA HIS A 76 19.29 1.01 -12.23
C HIS A 76 19.70 2.48 -12.03
N PRO A 77 21.00 2.83 -12.17
CA PRO A 77 21.46 4.22 -12.09
C PRO A 77 20.69 5.13 -13.06
N GLY A 78 20.21 6.26 -12.58
CA GLY A 78 19.36 7.19 -13.35
C GLY A 78 17.87 7.07 -13.03
N VAL A 79 17.44 6.06 -12.26
CA VAL A 79 16.11 6.08 -11.63
C VAL A 79 16.19 6.94 -10.36
N ASP A 80 15.33 7.96 -10.25
CA ASP A 80 15.31 8.92 -9.15
C ASP A 80 14.46 8.46 -7.97
N GLY A 81 13.52 7.54 -8.21
CA GLY A 81 12.64 7.05 -7.17
C GLY A 81 11.73 5.92 -7.61
N VAL A 82 10.91 5.46 -6.66
CA VAL A 82 9.94 4.40 -6.92
C VAL A 82 8.56 4.78 -6.39
N MET A 83 7.54 4.19 -7.00
CA MET A 83 6.16 4.29 -6.53
C MET A 83 5.69 2.94 -6.00
N ILE A 84 5.36 2.86 -4.71
CA ILE A 84 4.74 1.69 -4.10
C ILE A 84 3.22 1.85 -4.22
N GLY A 85 2.59 0.94 -4.95
CA GLY A 85 1.13 0.94 -5.11
C GLY A 85 0.47 -0.05 -4.15
N ARG A 86 0.25 -1.28 -4.63
CA ARG A 86 -0.45 -2.33 -3.86
C ARG A 86 0.32 -2.85 -2.64
N GLY A 87 1.63 -2.59 -2.56
CA GLY A 87 2.44 -2.99 -1.41
C GLY A 87 1.87 -2.52 -0.08
N VAL A 88 1.29 -1.31 -0.02
CA VAL A 88 0.65 -0.79 1.20
C VAL A 88 -0.58 -1.59 1.64
N PHE A 89 -1.24 -2.33 0.72
CA PHE A 89 -2.35 -3.23 1.07
C PHE A 89 -1.87 -4.55 1.67
N GLU A 90 -0.61 -4.91 1.44
CA GLU A 90 0.05 -6.07 2.04
C GLU A 90 0.76 -5.70 3.34
N ASN A 91 1.33 -4.50 3.40
CA ASN A 91 2.02 -3.96 4.56
C ASN A 91 1.74 -2.45 4.70
N PRO A 92 0.93 -2.01 5.69
CA PRO A 92 0.66 -0.59 5.90
C PRO A 92 1.92 0.19 6.31
N PHE A 93 2.97 -0.49 6.75
CA PHE A 93 4.27 0.06 7.14
C PHE A 93 5.33 0.01 6.01
N ALA A 94 4.91 -0.17 4.75
CA ALA A 94 5.79 -0.36 3.59
C ALA A 94 6.81 0.78 3.35
N PHE A 95 6.59 1.95 3.93
CA PHE A 95 7.47 3.12 3.79
C PHE A 95 8.42 3.34 4.97
N GLU A 96 8.44 2.48 5.96
CA GLU A 96 9.34 2.64 7.10
C GLU A 96 10.82 2.69 6.68
N ILE A 97 11.57 3.57 7.34
CA ILE A 97 13.02 3.73 7.09
C ILE A 97 13.78 2.55 7.71
N MET A 98 13.33 2.10 8.87
CA MET A 98 13.86 0.95 9.59
C MET A 98 12.70 -0.01 9.86
N PRO A 99 12.50 -1.02 9.01
CA PRO A 99 11.43 -1.99 9.21
C PRO A 99 11.57 -2.70 10.56
N THR A 100 10.46 -2.74 11.29
CA THR A 100 10.36 -3.45 12.58
C THR A 100 9.18 -4.43 12.54
N GLU A 101 9.14 -5.35 13.49
CA GLU A 101 7.94 -6.15 13.71
C GLU A 101 6.90 -5.28 14.40
N HIS A 102 5.70 -5.28 13.87
CA HIS A 102 4.58 -4.52 14.40
C HIS A 102 3.59 -5.41 15.13
N THR A 103 3.12 -4.92 16.26
CA THR A 103 2.08 -5.58 17.05
C THR A 103 0.71 -5.47 16.37
N LEU A 104 -0.21 -6.31 16.83
CA LEU A 104 -1.62 -6.20 16.43
C LEU A 104 -2.20 -4.85 16.84
N ASP A 105 -1.86 -4.38 18.05
CA ASP A 105 -2.36 -3.12 18.58
C ASP A 105 -1.92 -1.92 17.74
N GLU A 106 -0.64 -1.90 17.29
CA GLU A 106 -0.14 -0.87 16.36
C GLU A 106 -0.88 -0.92 15.01
N THR A 107 -1.14 -2.11 14.50
CA THR A 107 -1.86 -2.28 13.23
C THR A 107 -3.33 -1.83 13.34
N LEU A 108 -4.01 -2.17 14.44
CA LEU A 108 -5.39 -1.73 14.68
C LEU A 108 -5.47 -0.22 14.99
N ALA A 109 -4.42 0.36 15.60
CA ALA A 109 -4.33 1.81 15.77
C ALA A 109 -4.33 2.56 14.42
N LEU A 110 -3.68 2.01 13.39
CA LEU A 110 -3.76 2.58 12.03
C LEU A 110 -5.18 2.51 11.44
N LEU A 111 -5.93 1.44 11.72
CA LEU A 111 -7.34 1.38 11.32
C LEU A 111 -8.16 2.46 12.03
N ARG A 112 -7.96 2.65 13.34
CA ARG A 112 -8.64 3.73 14.11
C ARG A 112 -8.29 5.10 13.55
N LEU A 113 -7.02 5.37 13.25
CA LEU A 113 -6.59 6.60 12.60
C LEU A 113 -7.27 6.80 11.24
N GLN A 114 -7.44 5.74 10.44
CA GLN A 114 -8.14 5.84 9.17
C GLN A 114 -9.63 6.21 9.36
N LEU A 115 -10.29 5.73 10.42
CA LEU A 115 -11.67 6.12 10.75
C LEU A 115 -11.73 7.59 11.14
N ASP A 116 -10.79 8.07 11.96
CA ASP A 116 -10.74 9.47 12.38
C ASP A 116 -10.54 10.40 11.18
N LEU A 117 -9.59 10.09 10.31
CA LEU A 117 -9.36 10.83 9.07
C LEU A 117 -10.58 10.80 8.12
N TYR A 118 -11.30 9.68 8.07
CA TYR A 118 -12.53 9.60 7.28
C TYR A 118 -13.61 10.53 7.83
N ASP A 119 -13.78 10.58 9.15
CA ASP A 119 -14.77 11.43 9.81
C ASP A 119 -14.41 12.93 9.64
N GLU A 120 -13.14 13.29 9.84
CA GLU A 120 -12.65 14.65 9.58
C GLU A 120 -12.89 15.08 8.13
N PHE A 121 -12.55 14.20 7.18
CA PHE A 121 -12.71 14.51 5.76
C PHE A 121 -14.18 14.65 5.35
N THR A 122 -15.05 13.81 5.90
CA THR A 122 -16.50 13.91 5.62
C THR A 122 -17.14 15.14 6.29
N ALA A 123 -16.63 15.58 7.43
CA ALA A 123 -17.06 16.81 8.07
C ALA A 123 -16.65 18.06 7.29
N GLU A 124 -15.46 18.06 6.69
CA GLU A 124 -14.94 19.22 5.95
C GLU A 124 -15.47 19.29 4.51
N PHE A 125 -15.50 18.15 3.79
CA PHE A 125 -15.78 18.12 2.34
C PHE A 125 -17.18 17.53 2.00
N GLY A 126 -17.93 17.11 3.00
CA GLY A 126 -19.24 16.51 2.82
C GLY A 126 -19.22 14.98 2.77
N PRO A 127 -20.40 14.34 2.79
CA PRO A 127 -20.54 12.91 3.00
C PRO A 127 -19.92 12.08 1.89
N MET A 128 -19.10 11.12 2.25
CA MET A 128 -18.57 10.08 1.37
C MET A 128 -19.28 8.74 1.59
N HIS A 129 -19.34 7.92 0.55
CA HIS A 129 -19.90 6.58 0.66
C HIS A 129 -19.02 5.70 1.55
N PHE A 130 -19.52 5.30 2.70
CA PHE A 130 -18.84 4.45 3.69
C PHE A 130 -18.32 3.12 3.08
N GLN A 131 -19.02 2.58 2.09
CA GLN A 131 -18.61 1.37 1.37
C GLN A 131 -17.20 1.49 0.74
N LYS A 132 -16.74 2.70 0.44
CA LYS A 132 -15.39 2.92 -0.06
C LYS A 132 -14.33 2.65 1.01
N LEU A 133 -14.65 2.90 2.28
CA LEU A 133 -13.76 2.67 3.41
C LEU A 133 -13.60 1.17 3.70
N LYS A 134 -14.67 0.39 3.64
CA LYS A 134 -14.67 -1.05 3.95
C LYS A 134 -13.65 -1.87 3.17
N ARG A 135 -13.36 -1.48 1.92
CA ARG A 135 -12.37 -2.18 1.08
C ARG A 135 -10.96 -2.17 1.67
N PHE A 136 -10.67 -1.25 2.59
CA PHE A 136 -9.37 -1.11 3.24
C PHE A 136 -9.25 -1.89 4.54
N PHE A 137 -10.34 -2.35 5.17
CA PHE A 137 -10.31 -3.07 6.44
C PHE A 137 -9.39 -4.30 6.41
N LYS A 138 -9.32 -5.00 5.28
CA LYS A 138 -8.43 -6.15 5.11
C LYS A 138 -6.93 -5.83 5.17
N ILE A 139 -6.55 -4.55 5.10
CA ILE A 139 -5.15 -4.12 5.24
C ILE A 139 -4.71 -4.36 6.69
N TYR A 140 -5.57 -4.03 7.63
CA TYR A 140 -5.29 -4.01 9.06
C TYR A 140 -5.73 -5.31 9.75
N VAL A 141 -6.82 -5.92 9.28
CA VAL A 141 -7.44 -7.08 9.94
C VAL A 141 -7.07 -8.35 9.20
N ARG A 142 -5.85 -8.86 9.44
CA ARG A 142 -5.34 -10.10 8.83
C ARG A 142 -4.13 -10.64 9.58
N GLY A 143 -3.86 -11.95 9.41
CA GLY A 143 -2.64 -12.58 9.92
C GLY A 143 -2.65 -12.90 11.42
N PHE A 144 -3.77 -12.71 12.11
CA PHE A 144 -3.95 -13.04 13.53
C PHE A 144 -5.18 -13.90 13.76
N ALA A 145 -5.28 -14.50 14.94
CA ALA A 145 -6.42 -15.33 15.32
C ALA A 145 -7.73 -14.51 15.31
N TYR A 146 -8.81 -15.09 14.79
CA TYR A 146 -10.13 -14.45 14.66
C TYR A 146 -10.21 -13.28 13.67
N ALA A 147 -9.14 -12.97 12.92
CA ALA A 147 -9.16 -11.90 11.91
C ALA A 147 -10.27 -12.11 10.86
N SER A 148 -10.61 -13.36 10.54
CA SER A 148 -11.69 -13.65 9.59
C SER A 148 -13.05 -13.21 10.12
N ASP A 149 -13.35 -13.56 11.36
CA ASP A 149 -14.64 -13.26 12.00
C ASP A 149 -14.80 -11.75 12.22
N LEU A 150 -13.72 -11.11 12.68
CA LEU A 150 -13.71 -9.65 12.81
C LEU A 150 -13.94 -8.97 11.44
N ARG A 151 -13.30 -9.44 10.36
CA ARG A 151 -13.56 -8.86 9.02
C ARG A 151 -15.00 -9.02 8.59
N VAL A 152 -15.62 -10.18 8.83
CA VAL A 152 -17.03 -10.40 8.49
C VAL A 152 -17.90 -9.41 9.24
N ALA A 153 -17.72 -9.26 10.56
CA ALA A 153 -18.47 -8.29 11.36
C ALA A 153 -18.26 -6.84 10.87
N LEU A 154 -17.02 -6.45 10.56
CA LEU A 154 -16.69 -5.13 10.03
C LEU A 154 -17.34 -4.86 8.66
N MET A 155 -17.50 -5.88 7.82
CA MET A 155 -18.17 -5.70 6.52
C MET A 155 -19.68 -5.46 6.64
N ASP A 156 -20.31 -5.78 7.78
CA ASP A 156 -21.72 -5.53 8.04
C ASP A 156 -22.00 -4.13 8.63
N THR A 157 -20.96 -3.40 9.06
CA THR A 157 -21.11 -2.03 9.61
C THR A 157 -21.48 -1.01 8.53
N ASN A 158 -22.04 0.12 8.93
CA ASN A 158 -22.45 1.21 8.05
C ASN A 158 -21.88 2.58 8.48
N THR A 159 -21.32 2.66 9.67
CA THR A 159 -20.75 3.89 10.25
C THR A 159 -19.39 3.61 10.87
N THR A 160 -18.59 4.67 11.05
CA THR A 160 -17.31 4.61 11.76
C THR A 160 -17.47 4.25 13.22
N ASP A 161 -18.56 4.68 13.87
CA ASP A 161 -18.87 4.36 15.26
C ASP A 161 -19.17 2.86 15.45
N GLU A 162 -19.89 2.23 14.52
CA GLU A 162 -20.09 0.78 14.54
C GLU A 162 -18.77 0.02 14.42
N VAL A 163 -17.84 0.50 13.55
CA VAL A 163 -16.51 -0.09 13.42
C VAL A 163 -15.73 0.05 14.72
N ARG A 164 -15.72 1.24 15.35
CA ARG A 164 -15.03 1.47 16.63
C ARG A 164 -15.58 0.58 17.73
N ALA A 165 -16.90 0.43 17.81
CA ALA A 165 -17.52 -0.43 18.81
C ALA A 165 -17.10 -1.90 18.66
N LEU A 166 -17.01 -2.42 17.42
CA LEU A 166 -16.54 -3.77 17.16
C LEU A 166 -15.05 -3.94 17.48
N LEU A 167 -14.22 -2.94 17.19
CA LEU A 167 -12.81 -2.97 17.56
C LEU A 167 -12.61 -2.94 19.07
N ASP A 168 -13.38 -2.15 19.80
CA ASP A 168 -13.32 -2.07 21.27
C ASP A 168 -13.76 -3.38 21.94
N GLU A 169 -14.75 -4.05 21.36
CA GLU A 169 -15.18 -5.36 21.83
C GLU A 169 -14.12 -6.45 21.52
N PHE A 170 -13.53 -6.39 20.31
CA PHE A 170 -12.45 -7.30 19.94
C PHE A 170 -11.23 -7.13 20.86
N ASP A 171 -10.83 -5.90 21.17
CA ASP A 171 -9.68 -5.64 22.06
C ASP A 171 -9.90 -6.24 23.45
N LYS A 172 -11.11 -6.13 24.02
CA LYS A 172 -11.45 -6.74 25.33
C LYS A 172 -11.34 -8.26 25.28
N GLN A 173 -11.87 -8.89 24.22
CA GLN A 173 -11.82 -10.34 24.05
C GLN A 173 -10.39 -10.83 23.84
N TRP A 174 -9.59 -10.07 23.08
CA TRP A 174 -8.20 -10.37 22.80
C TRP A 174 -7.33 -10.32 24.06
N GLU A 175 -7.49 -9.28 24.89
CA GLU A 175 -6.77 -9.16 26.16
C GLU A 175 -7.18 -10.24 27.17
N ALA A 176 -8.45 -10.57 27.26
CA ALA A 176 -8.93 -11.68 28.11
C ALA A 176 -8.30 -13.00 27.70
N LYS A 177 -8.21 -13.26 26.40
CA LYS A 177 -7.60 -14.49 25.88
C LYS A 177 -6.10 -14.55 26.11
N LYS A 178 -5.37 -13.47 25.92
CA LYS A 178 -3.94 -13.38 26.26
C LYS A 178 -3.68 -13.73 27.73
N ALA A 179 -4.54 -13.22 28.63
CA ALA A 179 -4.44 -13.49 30.05
C ALA A 179 -4.69 -14.98 30.37
N GLU A 180 -5.69 -15.61 29.74
CA GLU A 180 -5.96 -17.06 29.89
C GLU A 180 -4.78 -17.92 29.42
N ASP A 181 -4.23 -17.60 28.24
CA ASP A 181 -3.11 -18.33 27.66
C ASP A 181 -1.83 -18.19 28.51
N ALA A 182 -1.58 -17.02 29.08
CA ALA A 182 -0.45 -16.77 29.99
C ALA A 182 -0.55 -17.65 31.27
N VAL A 183 -1.72 -17.71 31.89
CA VAL A 183 -1.99 -18.57 33.06
C VAL A 183 -1.81 -20.04 32.72
N ALA A 184 -2.24 -20.47 31.53
CA ALA A 184 -2.11 -21.87 31.09
C ALA A 184 -0.65 -22.28 30.83
N ILE A 185 0.23 -21.34 30.51
CA ILE A 185 1.67 -21.57 30.30
C ILE A 185 2.39 -21.67 31.66
N GLU A 186 2.06 -20.81 32.64
CA GLU A 186 2.66 -20.86 33.98
C GLU A 186 2.25 -22.10 34.80
N ALA A 187 1.13 -22.72 34.45
CA ALA A 187 0.63 -23.94 35.13
C ALA A 187 1.22 -25.27 34.61
N LYS A 188 2.12 -25.23 33.63
CA LYS A 188 2.82 -26.39 33.04
C LYS A 188 4.27 -26.46 33.48
#